data_e9abcff2cc8de5a0174c8f9734660dca
#
_entry.id   e9abcff2cc8de5a0174c8f9734660dca
#
_cell.length_a   1.000
_cell.length_b   1.000
_cell.length_c   1.000
_cell.angle_alpha   90.00
_cell.angle_beta   90.00
_cell.angle_gamma   90.00
#
_symmetry.space_group_name_H-M   'P 1'
#
loop_
_entity.id
_entity.type
_entity.pdbx_description
1 polymer ?
#
loop_
_entity_poly.entity_id
_entity_poly.type
_entity_poly.pdbx_seq_one_letter_code
_entity_poly.pdbx_strand_id
1 'polypeptide(L)'
;LAEKVETQEQFQFNRQLGFSLFQGYYFARPALISGRHIAPRHLLLLRLISLLLSGAELHDIEDGLKQDPNLSVALLRLANSAAMGLNTSVQSLRQALVVLGQRQTLRWVQLLLYSGQSIGQRVSPLMTLAATRGRFLELLATQSPILRTEADHAFVVGILSLLDALLGVPMVEALRGIPLSDAILAALQHREGLLGKALALAEAIEHDQWALIHQGAIILDTPLEKILS
;
A
#
# COMPACT_ATOMS: atom_id res chain seq x y z
N LEU A 1 10.43 22.48 11.16
CA LEU A 1 10.49 21.19 10.48
C LEU A 1 11.82 20.54 10.79
N ALA A 2 11.83 19.29 11.24
CA ALA A 2 13.00 18.44 11.33
C ALA A 2 12.94 17.42 10.19
N GLU A 3 13.95 17.41 9.34
CA GLU A 3 14.05 16.55 8.16
C GLU A 3 15.07 15.41 8.40
N LYS A 4 14.97 14.35 7.59
CA LYS A 4 15.84 13.17 7.66
C LYS A 4 15.88 12.54 9.05
N VAL A 5 14.73 12.49 9.72
CA VAL A 5 14.60 11.77 10.99
C VAL A 5 14.57 10.28 10.71
N GLU A 6 15.63 9.57 11.07
CA GLU A 6 15.82 8.14 10.75
C GLU A 6 15.75 7.24 11.97
N THR A 7 15.92 7.78 13.19
CA THR A 7 15.90 7.01 14.43
C THR A 7 14.95 7.59 15.47
N GLN A 8 14.55 6.77 16.44
CA GLN A 8 13.73 7.21 17.56
C GLN A 8 14.43 8.25 18.42
N GLU A 9 15.74 8.12 18.59
CA GLU A 9 16.55 9.08 19.35
C GLU A 9 16.54 10.45 18.66
N GLN A 10 16.75 10.47 17.34
CA GLN A 10 16.65 11.70 16.54
C GLN A 10 15.26 12.34 16.63
N PHE A 11 14.20 11.54 16.59
CA PHE A 11 12.83 12.04 16.75
C PHE A 11 12.65 12.68 18.13
N GLN A 12 13.04 11.98 19.21
CA GLN A 12 12.88 12.50 20.56
C GLN A 12 13.75 13.75 20.80
N PHE A 13 14.98 13.74 20.31
CA PHE A 13 15.89 14.90 20.41
C PHE A 13 15.31 16.13 19.70
N ASN A 14 14.88 15.98 18.45
CA ASN A 14 14.28 17.10 17.70
C ASN A 14 12.97 17.58 18.34
N ARG A 15 12.18 16.67 18.93
CA ARG A 15 10.96 17.04 19.67
C ARG A 15 11.30 17.86 20.92
N GLN A 16 12.36 17.52 21.66
CA GLN A 16 12.83 18.29 22.81
C GLN A 16 13.33 19.69 22.43
N LEU A 17 13.88 19.83 21.21
CA LEU A 17 14.29 21.12 20.64
C LEU A 17 13.10 21.97 20.17
N GLY A 18 11.85 21.50 20.34
CA GLY A 18 10.64 22.25 20.00
C GLY A 18 10.18 22.11 18.55
N PHE A 19 10.74 21.20 17.74
CA PHE A 19 10.20 20.93 16.43
C PHE A 19 8.84 20.25 16.55
N SER A 20 7.86 20.75 15.77
CA SER A 20 6.48 20.22 15.73
C SER A 20 6.15 19.47 14.43
N LEU A 21 7.00 19.62 13.41
CA LEU A 21 6.88 18.93 12.13
C LEU A 21 8.15 18.10 11.91
N PHE A 22 7.94 16.86 11.50
CA PHE A 22 9.02 15.89 11.31
C PHE A 22 8.83 15.20 9.96
N GLN A 23 9.93 15.02 9.23
CA GLN A 23 9.99 14.27 7.99
C GLN A 23 11.20 13.34 8.04
N GLY A 24 11.01 12.08 7.65
CA GLY A 24 12.10 11.12 7.59
C GLY A 24 11.63 9.68 7.67
N TYR A 25 12.56 8.78 7.38
CA TYR A 25 12.31 7.36 7.23
C TYR A 25 12.00 6.64 8.56
N TYR A 26 12.26 7.27 9.70
CA TYR A 26 11.88 6.76 11.02
C TYR A 26 10.39 6.34 11.09
N PHE A 27 9.52 7.11 10.45
CA PHE A 27 8.08 6.85 10.45
C PHE A 27 7.65 5.69 9.54
N ALA A 28 8.57 5.21 8.69
CA ALA A 28 8.38 4.08 7.79
C ALA A 28 9.13 2.82 8.23
N ARG A 29 9.96 2.90 9.29
CA ARG A 29 10.66 1.72 9.83
C ARG A 29 9.74 0.90 10.73
N PRO A 30 9.72 -0.43 10.56
CA PRO A 30 9.01 -1.31 11.46
C PRO A 30 9.64 -1.26 12.86
N ALA A 31 8.94 -0.72 13.84
CA ALA A 31 9.24 -1.01 15.24
C ALA A 31 8.72 -2.41 15.52
N LEU A 32 9.55 -3.44 15.34
CA LEU A 32 9.22 -4.82 15.69
C LEU A 32 9.06 -4.89 17.21
N ILE A 33 7.83 -4.86 17.67
CA ILE A 33 7.50 -5.06 19.10
C ILE A 33 7.11 -6.53 19.26
N SER A 34 7.98 -7.32 19.87
CA SER A 34 7.69 -8.71 20.19
C SER A 34 6.37 -8.83 20.96
N GLY A 35 5.47 -9.70 20.51
CA GLY A 35 4.17 -9.94 21.15
C GLY A 35 3.04 -9.01 20.70
N ARG A 36 3.21 -8.21 19.65
CA ARG A 36 2.11 -7.39 19.10
C ARG A 36 1.12 -8.29 18.35
N HIS A 37 -0.14 -8.26 18.77
CA HIS A 37 -1.23 -8.90 18.03
C HIS A 37 -1.74 -7.96 16.94
N ILE A 38 -1.94 -8.51 15.74
CA ILE A 38 -2.55 -7.77 14.62
C ILE A 38 -3.99 -7.40 15.03
N ALA A 39 -4.32 -6.11 14.94
CA ALA A 39 -5.65 -5.64 15.32
C ALA A 39 -6.74 -6.31 14.46
N PRO A 40 -7.92 -6.66 15.05
CA PRO A 40 -9.01 -7.35 14.36
C PRO A 40 -9.42 -6.70 13.04
N ARG A 41 -9.41 -5.36 12.99
CA ARG A 41 -9.69 -4.61 11.77
C ARG A 41 -8.68 -4.91 10.65
N HIS A 42 -7.39 -4.97 10.95
CA HIS A 42 -6.38 -5.32 9.97
C HIS A 42 -6.57 -6.74 9.45
N LEU A 43 -6.90 -7.69 10.32
CA LEU A 43 -7.20 -9.08 9.93
C LEU A 43 -8.39 -9.13 8.96
N LEU A 44 -9.45 -8.36 9.22
CA LEU A 44 -10.60 -8.26 8.33
C LEU A 44 -10.21 -7.67 6.96
N LEU A 45 -9.44 -6.58 6.95
CA LEU A 45 -8.98 -5.95 5.70
C LEU A 45 -8.06 -6.89 4.91
N LEU A 46 -7.14 -7.60 5.57
CA LEU A 46 -6.28 -8.60 4.93
C LEU A 46 -7.09 -9.75 4.34
N ARG A 47 -8.14 -10.21 5.05
CA ARG A 47 -9.08 -11.21 4.52
C ARG A 47 -9.82 -10.70 3.29
N LEU A 48 -10.30 -9.47 3.27
CA LEU A 48 -10.95 -8.87 2.10
C LEU A 48 -9.98 -8.74 0.92
N ILE A 49 -8.75 -8.36 1.16
CA ILE A 49 -7.69 -8.35 0.13
C ILE A 49 -7.48 -9.76 -0.42
N SER A 50 -7.42 -10.75 0.45
CA SER A 50 -7.30 -12.16 0.07
C SER A 50 -8.44 -12.61 -0.85
N LEU A 51 -9.70 -12.34 -0.50
CA LEU A 51 -10.86 -12.66 -1.31
C LEU A 51 -10.81 -11.97 -2.68
N LEU A 52 -10.46 -10.68 -2.70
CA LEU A 52 -10.36 -9.90 -3.93
C LEU A 52 -9.23 -10.40 -4.85
N LEU A 53 -8.08 -10.77 -4.30
CA LEU A 53 -6.94 -11.28 -5.10
C LEU A 53 -7.19 -12.70 -5.63
N SER A 54 -7.91 -13.54 -4.88
CA SER A 54 -8.27 -14.89 -5.31
C SER A 54 -9.41 -14.94 -6.33
N GLY A 55 -10.02 -13.80 -6.65
CA GLY A 55 -11.19 -13.76 -7.55
C GLY A 55 -12.43 -14.41 -6.93
N ALA A 56 -12.59 -14.31 -5.61
CA ALA A 56 -13.74 -14.85 -4.89
C ALA A 56 -15.07 -14.29 -5.44
N GLU A 57 -16.13 -15.04 -5.21
CA GLU A 57 -17.49 -14.65 -5.62
C GLU A 57 -17.94 -13.35 -4.92
N LEU A 58 -18.78 -12.59 -5.60
CA LEU A 58 -19.23 -11.29 -5.13
C LEU A 58 -19.89 -11.35 -3.74
N HIS A 59 -20.60 -12.46 -3.44
CA HIS A 59 -21.27 -12.63 -2.16
C HIS A 59 -20.28 -12.81 -0.99
N ASP A 60 -19.14 -13.48 -1.21
CA ASP A 60 -18.12 -13.66 -0.18
C ASP A 60 -17.49 -12.33 0.22
N ILE A 61 -17.24 -11.46 -0.78
CA ILE A 61 -16.71 -10.11 -0.56
C ILE A 61 -17.76 -9.26 0.17
N GLU A 62 -19.03 -9.35 -0.24
CA GLU A 62 -20.16 -8.65 0.41
C GLU A 62 -20.29 -9.06 1.88
N ASP A 63 -20.23 -10.35 2.18
CA ASP A 63 -20.35 -10.88 3.54
C ASP A 63 -19.13 -10.49 4.40
N GLY A 64 -17.94 -10.43 3.80
CA GLY A 64 -16.76 -9.89 4.46
C GLY A 64 -16.93 -8.42 4.85
N LEU A 65 -17.47 -7.60 3.96
CA LEU A 65 -17.72 -6.16 4.20
C LEU A 65 -18.78 -5.93 5.28
N LYS A 66 -19.81 -6.79 5.36
CA LYS A 66 -20.88 -6.71 6.38
C LYS A 66 -20.36 -6.92 7.81
N GLN A 67 -19.17 -7.52 7.99
CA GLN A 67 -18.57 -7.71 9.30
C GLN A 67 -18.16 -6.38 9.97
N ASP A 68 -17.96 -5.32 9.19
CA ASP A 68 -17.72 -3.97 9.71
C ASP A 68 -18.70 -2.97 9.04
N PRO A 69 -19.73 -2.49 9.77
CA PRO A 69 -20.67 -1.52 9.25
C PRO A 69 -20.02 -0.23 8.72
N ASN A 70 -18.88 0.18 9.29
CA ASN A 70 -18.17 1.37 8.83
C ASN A 70 -17.58 1.16 7.44
N LEU A 71 -17.06 -0.05 7.15
CA LEU A 71 -16.59 -0.40 5.80
C LEU A 71 -17.73 -0.40 4.80
N SER A 72 -18.88 -0.97 5.19
CA SER A 72 -20.09 -1.00 4.37
C SER A 72 -20.55 0.41 3.98
N VAL A 73 -20.66 1.30 4.95
CA VAL A 73 -21.04 2.72 4.72
C VAL A 73 -19.99 3.44 3.87
N ALA A 74 -18.70 3.21 4.14
CA ALA A 74 -17.62 3.84 3.40
C ALA A 74 -17.60 3.41 1.94
N LEU A 75 -17.85 2.12 1.65
CA LEU A 75 -17.96 1.61 0.27
C LEU A 75 -19.14 2.25 -0.48
N LEU A 76 -20.31 2.34 0.16
CA LEU A 76 -21.48 2.99 -0.43
C LEU A 76 -21.22 4.47 -0.73
N ARG A 77 -20.55 5.18 0.17
CA ARG A 77 -20.15 6.58 -0.06
C ARG A 77 -19.16 6.70 -1.21
N LEU A 78 -18.18 5.81 -1.31
CA LEU A 78 -17.23 5.78 -2.41
C LEU A 78 -17.95 5.57 -3.74
N ALA A 79 -18.82 4.56 -3.83
CA ALA A 79 -19.60 4.27 -5.05
C ALA A 79 -20.53 5.41 -5.46
N ASN A 80 -21.05 6.17 -4.50
CA ASN A 80 -21.91 7.33 -4.74
C ASN A 80 -21.17 8.66 -4.85
N SER A 81 -19.83 8.66 -4.82
CA SER A 81 -19.06 9.89 -4.94
C SER A 81 -19.22 10.51 -6.33
N ALA A 82 -19.14 11.84 -6.40
CA ALA A 82 -19.26 12.58 -7.67
C ALA A 82 -18.24 12.13 -8.73
N ALA A 83 -17.11 11.56 -8.30
CA ALA A 83 -16.09 11.04 -9.20
C ALA A 83 -16.56 9.81 -10.02
N MET A 84 -17.62 9.12 -9.59
CA MET A 84 -18.16 7.95 -10.28
C MET A 84 -19.15 8.30 -11.40
N GLY A 85 -19.60 9.56 -11.49
CA GLY A 85 -20.44 10.06 -12.59
C GLY A 85 -21.81 9.34 -12.75
N LEU A 86 -22.33 8.74 -11.69
CA LEU A 86 -23.56 7.97 -11.74
C LEU A 86 -24.79 8.91 -11.72
N ASN A 87 -25.77 8.62 -12.58
CA ASN A 87 -27.06 9.32 -12.61
C ASN A 87 -28.06 8.82 -11.56
N THR A 88 -27.78 7.66 -10.95
CA THR A 88 -28.63 7.01 -9.94
C THR A 88 -27.81 6.64 -8.72
N SER A 89 -28.40 6.78 -7.52
CA SER A 89 -27.71 6.41 -6.29
C SER A 89 -27.61 4.90 -6.12
N VAL A 90 -26.46 4.45 -5.66
CA VAL A 90 -26.18 3.06 -5.28
C VAL A 90 -26.71 2.84 -3.87
N GLN A 91 -27.61 1.85 -3.71
CA GLN A 91 -28.33 1.62 -2.45
C GLN A 91 -27.94 0.31 -1.75
N SER A 92 -27.13 -0.55 -2.40
CA SER A 92 -26.70 -1.82 -1.83
C SER A 92 -25.20 -2.05 -1.99
N LEU A 93 -24.61 -2.84 -1.08
CA LEU A 93 -23.20 -3.23 -1.18
C LEU A 93 -22.91 -3.99 -2.48
N ARG A 94 -23.83 -4.86 -2.90
CA ARG A 94 -23.71 -5.59 -4.15
C ARG A 94 -23.63 -4.66 -5.35
N GLN A 95 -24.50 -3.64 -5.41
CA GLN A 95 -24.44 -2.61 -6.45
C GLN A 95 -23.13 -1.82 -6.39
N ALA A 96 -22.67 -1.46 -5.18
CA ALA A 96 -21.41 -0.75 -5.00
C ALA A 96 -20.22 -1.55 -5.53
N LEU A 97 -20.16 -2.84 -5.22
CA LEU A 97 -19.11 -3.74 -5.71
C LEU A 97 -19.13 -3.90 -7.24
N VAL A 98 -20.32 -3.97 -7.83
CA VAL A 98 -20.48 -4.06 -9.30
C VAL A 98 -20.02 -2.75 -9.97
N VAL A 99 -20.43 -1.60 -9.44
CA VAL A 99 -20.07 -0.27 -9.98
C VAL A 99 -18.57 0.00 -9.89
N LEU A 100 -17.98 -0.29 -8.76
CA LEU A 100 -16.54 -0.08 -8.53
C LEU A 100 -15.69 -1.12 -9.27
N GLY A 101 -16.19 -2.34 -9.37
CA GLY A 101 -15.44 -3.48 -9.84
C GLY A 101 -14.36 -3.93 -8.87
N GLN A 102 -13.81 -5.11 -9.15
CA GLN A 102 -12.83 -5.79 -8.27
C GLN A 102 -11.56 -4.97 -8.08
N ARG A 103 -11.01 -4.39 -9.15
CA ARG A 103 -9.75 -3.62 -9.12
C ARG A 103 -9.84 -2.38 -8.22
N GLN A 104 -10.89 -1.57 -8.36
CA GLN A 104 -11.07 -0.37 -7.55
C GLN A 104 -11.35 -0.71 -6.09
N THR A 105 -12.17 -1.76 -5.86
CA THR A 105 -12.46 -2.25 -4.50
C THR A 105 -11.18 -2.73 -3.82
N LEU A 106 -10.33 -3.50 -4.51
CA LEU A 106 -9.04 -3.95 -3.99
C LEU A 106 -8.14 -2.77 -3.59
N ARG A 107 -7.96 -1.79 -4.47
CA ARG A 107 -7.18 -0.58 -4.19
C ARG A 107 -7.69 0.17 -2.97
N TRP A 108 -9.01 0.33 -2.87
CA TRP A 108 -9.63 1.00 -1.74
C TRP A 108 -9.39 0.24 -0.43
N VAL A 109 -9.58 -1.09 -0.41
CA VAL A 109 -9.33 -1.91 0.79
C VAL A 109 -7.85 -1.86 1.20
N GLN A 110 -6.92 -1.90 0.23
CA GLN A 110 -5.48 -1.78 0.49
C GLN A 110 -5.12 -0.44 1.14
N LEU A 111 -5.68 0.67 0.68
CA LEU A 111 -5.46 1.98 1.30
C LEU A 111 -6.05 2.07 2.70
N LEU A 112 -7.18 1.40 2.95
CA LEU A 112 -7.79 1.35 4.28
C LEU A 112 -6.92 0.64 5.33
N LEU A 113 -5.99 -0.26 4.94
CA LEU A 113 -5.01 -0.83 5.87
C LEU A 113 -4.25 0.25 6.64
N TYR A 114 -3.89 1.32 5.94
CA TYR A 114 -3.08 2.42 6.48
C TYR A 114 -3.91 3.54 7.10
N SER A 115 -5.24 3.50 6.96
CA SER A 115 -6.12 4.50 7.57
C SER A 115 -6.27 4.22 9.06
N GLY A 116 -6.00 5.24 9.90
CA GLY A 116 -6.22 5.13 11.34
C GLY A 116 -7.71 4.93 11.69
N GLN A 117 -7.99 4.45 12.91
CA GLN A 117 -9.36 4.16 13.38
C GLN A 117 -10.23 5.41 13.60
N SER A 118 -9.66 6.61 13.58
CA SER A 118 -10.36 7.85 13.94
C SER A 118 -10.71 8.67 12.71
N ILE A 119 -11.99 8.94 12.51
CA ILE A 119 -12.51 9.91 11.54
C ILE A 119 -11.95 11.28 11.91
N GLY A 120 -11.19 11.92 11.01
CA GLY A 120 -10.62 13.26 11.21
C GLY A 120 -9.13 13.30 11.61
N GLN A 121 -8.45 12.17 11.74
CA GLN A 121 -6.99 12.17 11.89
C GLN A 121 -6.28 12.52 10.58
N ARG A 122 -5.14 13.23 10.71
CA ARG A 122 -4.24 13.53 9.58
C ARG A 122 -3.85 12.23 8.86
N VAL A 123 -3.73 12.30 7.53
CA VAL A 123 -3.24 11.17 6.71
C VAL A 123 -1.94 10.66 7.32
N SER A 124 -1.88 9.37 7.59
CA SER A 124 -0.67 8.74 8.13
C SER A 124 0.49 8.90 7.14
N PRO A 125 1.71 9.31 7.57
CA PRO A 125 2.88 9.32 6.70
C PRO A 125 3.11 7.97 6.01
N LEU A 126 2.86 6.88 6.71
CA LEU A 126 2.96 5.52 6.18
C LEU A 126 1.96 5.26 5.05
N MET A 127 0.72 5.77 5.17
CA MET A 127 -0.30 5.70 4.13
C MET A 127 0.14 6.47 2.88
N THR A 128 0.66 7.69 3.06
CA THR A 128 1.16 8.49 1.94
C THR A 128 2.29 7.77 1.22
N LEU A 129 3.27 7.25 1.96
CA LEU A 129 4.41 6.54 1.39
C LEU A 129 3.97 5.27 0.66
N ALA A 130 3.10 4.44 1.25
CA ALA A 130 2.58 3.23 0.62
C ALA A 130 1.82 3.54 -0.68
N ALA A 131 0.95 4.55 -0.66
CA ALA A 131 0.20 4.99 -1.83
C ALA A 131 1.12 5.53 -2.93
N THR A 132 2.14 6.32 -2.57
CA THR A 132 3.13 6.85 -3.50
C THR A 132 3.94 5.72 -4.13
N ARG A 133 4.45 4.76 -3.34
CA ARG A 133 5.13 3.58 -3.87
C ARG A 133 4.24 2.77 -4.82
N GLY A 134 3.02 2.47 -4.40
CA GLY A 134 2.06 1.73 -5.24
C GLY A 134 1.87 2.41 -6.59
N ARG A 135 1.61 3.72 -6.58
CA ARG A 135 1.41 4.49 -7.81
C ARG A 135 2.68 4.61 -8.65
N PHE A 136 3.81 4.85 -8.02
CA PHE A 136 5.10 4.90 -8.69
C PHE A 136 5.41 3.59 -9.42
N LEU A 137 5.29 2.45 -8.73
CA LEU A 137 5.56 1.14 -9.33
C LEU A 137 4.58 0.80 -10.46
N GLU A 138 3.31 1.17 -10.34
CA GLU A 138 2.33 1.02 -11.40
C GLU A 138 2.71 1.84 -12.65
N LEU A 139 3.09 3.11 -12.47
CA LEU A 139 3.52 3.97 -13.57
C LEU A 139 4.81 3.46 -14.20
N LEU A 140 5.79 3.09 -13.39
CA LEU A 140 7.04 2.48 -13.86
C LEU A 140 6.77 1.24 -14.70
N ALA A 141 5.86 0.36 -14.24
CA ALA A 141 5.50 -0.83 -15.00
C ALA A 141 4.84 -0.50 -16.34
N THR A 142 4.01 0.56 -16.42
CA THR A 142 3.43 0.98 -17.71
C THR A 142 4.45 1.53 -18.69
N GLN A 143 5.56 2.08 -18.20
CA GLN A 143 6.64 2.67 -19.02
C GLN A 143 7.74 1.67 -19.38
N SER A 144 7.94 0.64 -18.55
CA SER A 144 8.93 -0.41 -18.78
C SER A 144 8.39 -1.49 -19.73
N PRO A 145 9.06 -1.76 -20.86
CA PRO A 145 8.63 -2.81 -21.79
C PRO A 145 8.53 -4.19 -21.14
N ILE A 146 9.41 -4.48 -20.18
CA ILE A 146 9.52 -5.78 -19.51
C ILE A 146 8.57 -5.96 -18.33
N LEU A 147 7.99 -4.85 -17.80
CA LEU A 147 7.06 -4.87 -16.66
C LEU A 147 5.62 -4.57 -17.05
N ARG A 148 5.33 -4.24 -18.30
CA ARG A 148 4.02 -3.73 -18.73
C ARG A 148 2.84 -4.63 -18.35
N THR A 149 3.02 -5.94 -18.39
CA THR A 149 1.99 -6.92 -18.03
C THR A 149 1.80 -7.04 -16.51
N GLU A 150 2.72 -6.51 -15.72
CA GLU A 150 2.74 -6.63 -14.26
C GLU A 150 2.25 -5.37 -13.54
N ALA A 151 1.67 -4.40 -14.24
CA ALA A 151 1.32 -3.09 -13.66
C ALA A 151 0.39 -3.18 -12.44
N ASP A 152 -0.60 -4.08 -12.45
CA ASP A 152 -1.49 -4.31 -11.32
C ASP A 152 -0.76 -4.99 -10.15
N HIS A 153 0.12 -5.96 -10.43
CA HIS A 153 0.98 -6.59 -9.43
C HIS A 153 2.00 -5.59 -8.84
N ALA A 154 2.56 -4.72 -9.67
CA ALA A 154 3.47 -3.66 -9.24
C ALA A 154 2.80 -2.71 -8.23
N PHE A 155 1.56 -2.30 -8.48
CA PHE A 155 0.77 -1.52 -7.52
C PHE A 155 0.60 -2.26 -6.18
N VAL A 156 0.25 -3.56 -6.22
CA VAL A 156 0.08 -4.40 -5.02
C VAL A 156 1.39 -4.48 -4.23
N VAL A 157 2.51 -4.72 -4.91
CA VAL A 157 3.85 -4.77 -4.28
C VAL A 157 4.16 -3.44 -3.60
N GLY A 158 3.94 -2.31 -4.26
CA GLY A 158 4.20 -1.00 -3.67
C GLY A 158 3.38 -0.74 -2.40
N ILE A 159 2.07 -1.00 -2.45
CA ILE A 159 1.19 -0.83 -1.29
C ILE A 159 1.59 -1.77 -0.14
N LEU A 160 1.83 -3.05 -0.40
CA LEU A 160 2.12 -4.03 0.65
C LEU A 160 3.56 -3.97 1.15
N SER A 161 4.46 -3.22 0.50
CA SER A 161 5.88 -3.12 0.87
C SER A 161 6.16 -2.56 2.27
N LEU A 162 5.18 -1.92 2.89
CA LEU A 162 5.25 -1.34 4.23
C LEU A 162 4.32 -2.04 5.23
N LEU A 163 3.83 -3.24 4.90
CA LEU A 163 2.89 -3.96 5.74
C LEU A 163 3.51 -4.39 7.08
N ASP A 164 4.78 -4.74 7.09
CA ASP A 164 5.57 -5.03 8.28
C ASP A 164 5.68 -3.81 9.21
N ALA A 165 5.95 -2.64 8.66
CA ALA A 165 5.98 -1.38 9.40
C ALA A 165 4.61 -1.02 9.98
N LEU A 166 3.54 -1.27 9.22
CA LEU A 166 2.17 -1.01 9.65
C LEU A 166 1.75 -1.92 10.81
N LEU A 167 2.01 -3.21 10.68
CA LEU A 167 1.55 -4.22 11.63
C LEU A 167 2.52 -4.42 12.80
N GLY A 168 3.79 -4.02 12.64
CA GLY A 168 4.85 -4.20 13.63
C GLY A 168 5.28 -5.65 13.79
N VAL A 169 5.14 -6.46 12.72
CA VAL A 169 5.56 -7.87 12.66
C VAL A 169 6.43 -8.09 11.41
N PRO A 170 7.26 -9.15 11.36
CA PRO A 170 8.06 -9.45 10.17
C PRO A 170 7.19 -9.61 8.91
N MET A 171 7.70 -9.22 7.74
CA MET A 171 6.97 -9.28 6.46
C MET A 171 6.41 -10.68 6.18
N VAL A 172 7.19 -11.75 6.46
CA VAL A 172 6.75 -13.14 6.29
C VAL A 172 5.49 -13.44 7.11
N GLU A 173 5.41 -12.91 8.33
CA GLU A 173 4.23 -13.07 9.21
C GLU A 173 3.07 -12.20 8.74
N ALA A 174 3.35 -10.97 8.36
CA ALA A 174 2.35 -10.02 7.85
C ALA A 174 1.63 -10.54 6.59
N LEU A 175 2.33 -11.26 5.73
CA LEU A 175 1.80 -11.83 4.48
C LEU A 175 1.14 -13.20 4.64
N ARG A 176 1.18 -13.79 5.83
CA ARG A 176 0.63 -15.14 6.06
C ARG A 176 -0.87 -15.19 5.79
N GLY A 177 -1.28 -16.15 4.94
CA GLY A 177 -2.70 -16.36 4.59
C GLY A 177 -3.26 -15.39 3.54
N ILE A 178 -2.44 -14.53 2.95
CA ILE A 178 -2.83 -13.73 1.79
C ILE A 178 -2.40 -14.51 0.52
N PRO A 179 -3.32 -14.83 -0.41
CA PRO A 179 -3.00 -15.58 -1.63
C PRO A 179 -2.30 -14.67 -2.63
N LEU A 180 -1.02 -14.46 -2.44
CA LEU A 180 -0.15 -13.73 -3.35
C LEU A 180 0.57 -14.70 -4.27
N SER A 181 0.87 -14.28 -5.51
CA SER A 181 1.72 -15.04 -6.40
C SER A 181 3.16 -15.11 -5.87
N ASP A 182 3.89 -16.17 -6.25
CA ASP A 182 5.29 -16.34 -5.86
C ASP A 182 6.15 -15.14 -6.25
N ALA A 183 5.85 -14.50 -7.40
CA ALA A 183 6.54 -13.30 -7.86
C ALA A 183 6.35 -12.11 -6.89
N ILE A 184 5.13 -11.90 -6.38
CA ILE A 184 4.84 -10.85 -5.39
C ILE A 184 5.51 -11.19 -4.05
N LEU A 185 5.45 -12.44 -3.61
CA LEU A 185 6.09 -12.88 -2.36
C LEU A 185 7.61 -12.69 -2.42
N ALA A 186 8.27 -13.14 -3.50
CA ALA A 186 9.70 -12.96 -3.72
C ALA A 186 10.09 -11.47 -3.75
N ALA A 187 9.27 -10.64 -4.39
CA ALA A 187 9.49 -9.19 -4.43
C ALA A 187 9.41 -8.55 -3.04
N LEU A 188 8.38 -8.89 -2.24
CA LEU A 188 8.16 -8.29 -0.92
C LEU A 188 9.16 -8.78 0.12
N GLN A 189 9.51 -10.07 0.10
CA GLN A 189 10.36 -10.67 1.13
C GLN A 189 11.86 -10.52 0.82
N HIS A 190 12.24 -10.63 -0.46
CA HIS A 190 13.65 -10.77 -0.87
C HIS A 190 14.10 -9.74 -1.91
N ARG A 191 13.21 -8.88 -2.42
CA ARG A 191 13.50 -7.94 -3.53
C ARG A 191 13.95 -8.67 -4.81
N GLU A 192 13.47 -9.91 -5.00
CA GLU A 192 13.77 -10.75 -6.15
C GLU A 192 12.76 -10.58 -7.29
N GLY A 193 13.16 -11.01 -8.50
CA GLY A 193 12.38 -10.85 -9.72
C GLY A 193 12.25 -9.41 -10.19
N LEU A 194 11.52 -9.18 -11.29
CA LEU A 194 11.34 -7.84 -11.87
C LEU A 194 10.58 -6.90 -10.93
N LEU A 195 9.53 -7.39 -10.28
CA LEU A 195 8.77 -6.63 -9.29
C LEU A 195 9.63 -6.25 -8.08
N GLY A 196 10.50 -7.15 -7.63
CA GLY A 196 11.43 -6.88 -6.54
C GLY A 196 12.49 -5.83 -6.91
N LYS A 197 12.99 -5.86 -8.14
CA LYS A 197 13.92 -4.83 -8.66
C LYS A 197 13.24 -3.48 -8.80
N ALA A 198 11.97 -3.45 -9.22
CA ALA A 198 11.19 -2.22 -9.24
C ALA A 198 10.98 -1.64 -7.83
N LEU A 199 10.68 -2.49 -6.84
CA LEU A 199 10.57 -2.06 -5.45
C LEU A 199 11.89 -1.53 -4.90
N ALA A 200 13.01 -2.24 -5.16
CA ALA A 200 14.34 -1.79 -4.76
C ALA A 200 14.72 -0.44 -5.39
N LEU A 201 14.31 -0.19 -6.65
CA LEU A 201 14.48 1.10 -7.31
C LEU A 201 13.70 2.21 -6.59
N ALA A 202 12.43 1.96 -6.23
CA ALA A 202 11.63 2.93 -5.47
C ALA A 202 12.29 3.27 -4.12
N GLU A 203 12.75 2.26 -3.40
CA GLU A 203 13.48 2.44 -2.13
C GLU A 203 14.80 3.19 -2.32
N ALA A 204 15.53 2.95 -3.40
CA ALA A 204 16.76 3.67 -3.72
C ALA A 204 16.50 5.16 -4.00
N ILE A 205 15.41 5.50 -4.68
CA ILE A 205 14.99 6.89 -4.93
C ILE A 205 14.64 7.59 -3.62
N GLU A 206 13.90 6.94 -2.74
CA GLU A 206 13.54 7.49 -1.41
C GLU A 206 14.75 7.81 -0.54
N HIS A 207 15.89 7.13 -0.79
CA HIS A 207 17.13 7.29 -0.02
C HIS A 207 18.25 8.03 -0.78
N ASP A 208 17.95 8.64 -1.94
CA ASP A 208 18.93 9.33 -2.78
C ASP A 208 20.15 8.46 -3.18
N GLN A 209 19.95 7.15 -3.36
CA GLN A 209 21.02 6.18 -3.66
C GLN A 209 21.29 6.08 -5.17
N TRP A 210 21.91 7.10 -5.74
CA TRP A 210 22.11 7.27 -7.18
C TRP A 210 22.71 6.07 -7.91
N ALA A 211 23.67 5.37 -7.30
CA ALA A 211 24.27 4.18 -7.92
C ALA A 211 23.24 3.06 -8.13
N LEU A 212 22.36 2.82 -7.14
CA LEU A 212 21.29 1.83 -7.22
C LEU A 212 20.17 2.27 -8.17
N ILE A 213 19.89 3.57 -8.24
CA ILE A 213 18.91 4.13 -9.17
C ILE A 213 19.35 3.87 -10.62
N HIS A 214 20.61 4.15 -10.94
CA HIS A 214 21.17 3.86 -12.26
C HIS A 214 21.12 2.37 -12.61
N GLN A 215 21.52 1.52 -11.68
CA GLN A 215 21.46 0.07 -11.86
C GLN A 215 20.04 -0.42 -12.08
N GLY A 216 19.08 0.05 -11.28
CA GLY A 216 17.67 -0.28 -11.39
C GLY A 216 17.06 0.15 -12.74
N ALA A 217 17.41 1.35 -13.22
CA ALA A 217 16.98 1.87 -14.52
C ALA A 217 17.43 0.97 -15.68
N ILE A 218 18.68 0.50 -15.64
CA ILE A 218 19.22 -0.44 -16.64
C ILE A 218 18.50 -1.78 -16.58
N ILE A 219 18.34 -2.36 -15.39
CA ILE A 219 17.69 -3.67 -15.19
C ILE A 219 16.24 -3.64 -15.69
N LEU A 220 15.53 -2.54 -15.48
CA LEU A 220 14.12 -2.39 -15.83
C LEU A 220 13.90 -1.84 -17.24
N ASP A 221 14.98 -1.67 -18.01
CA ASP A 221 14.94 -1.13 -19.37
C ASP A 221 14.11 0.18 -19.45
N THR A 222 14.36 1.09 -18.50
CA THR A 222 13.62 2.35 -18.40
C THR A 222 14.58 3.52 -18.26
N PRO A 223 14.53 4.51 -19.20
CA PRO A 223 15.40 5.68 -19.13
C PRO A 223 15.19 6.49 -17.83
N LEU A 224 16.28 6.99 -17.24
CA LEU A 224 16.23 7.79 -16.01
C LEU A 224 15.31 9.02 -16.10
N GLU A 225 15.26 9.65 -17.24
CA GLU A 225 14.39 10.81 -17.50
C GLU A 225 12.90 10.46 -17.27
N LYS A 226 12.51 9.23 -17.61
CA LYS A 226 11.13 8.74 -17.40
C LYS A 226 10.85 8.30 -15.97
N ILE A 227 11.89 7.94 -15.22
CA ILE A 227 11.77 7.53 -13.82
C ILE A 227 11.62 8.74 -12.91
N LEU A 228 12.29 9.85 -13.26
CA LEU A 228 12.38 11.06 -12.44
C LEU A 228 11.43 12.20 -12.89
N SER A 229 10.64 11.97 -13.94
CA SER A 229 9.60 12.89 -14.43
C SER A 229 8.26 12.62 -13.76
#